data_fb3c2178f13087e6c1f32b1e9982ef61
#
_entry.id   fb3c2178f13087e6c1f32b1e9982ef61
#
_cell.length_a   1.000
_cell.length_b   1.000
_cell.length_c   1.000
_cell.angle_alpha   90.00
_cell.angle_beta   90.00
_cell.angle_gamma   90.00
#
_symmetry.space_group_name_H-M   'P 1'
#
loop_
_entity.id
_entity.type
_entity.pdbx_description
1 polymer ?
#
loop_
_entity_poly.entity_id
_entity_poly.type
_entity_poly.pdbx_seq_one_letter_code
_entity_poly.pdbx_strand_id
1 'polypeptide(L)'
;MSAARRAATDRRRRPDAPLGAGRYWFMLFIILVALSALVGRVVYLQVIDRSFLQNQGDARTLRVESIGAHRGMISDRNGDPLAISTPVITLWANPQELPQDPIQQTLLAKALKVDPQQLEARIARYSDHEFMYLRRQLTPAAAKPVLDLQMPGVYARDEYKRYYPAGEVAAQLVGVTNVDDKGQEGLELAYNRYLTGQPGKRRVLKDRKGRLVRDLHLIEEAKP
;
A
#
# COMPACT_ATOMS: atom_id res chain seq x y z
N MET A 1 64.87 51.59 59.23
CA MET A 1 65.01 52.06 57.85
C MET A 1 64.07 51.22 56.98
N SER A 2 63.23 51.91 56.21
CA SER A 2 62.46 51.54 55.04
C SER A 2 61.25 50.62 55.19
N ALA A 3 60.12 51.28 55.29
CA ALA A 3 58.82 50.72 55.13
C ALA A 3 58.48 50.55 53.62
N ALA A 4 58.34 49.34 53.17
CA ALA A 4 57.81 49.07 51.81
C ALA A 4 56.30 48.97 51.84
N ARG A 5 55.66 49.95 51.20
CA ARG A 5 54.25 50.06 50.96
C ARG A 5 53.68 48.80 50.23
N ARG A 6 52.78 48.09 50.86
CA ARG A 6 51.85 47.18 50.16
C ARG A 6 50.66 47.99 49.64
N ALA A 7 50.63 48.29 48.37
CA ALA A 7 49.49 48.82 47.70
C ALA A 7 48.54 47.64 47.42
N ALA A 8 47.50 47.50 48.22
CA ALA A 8 46.36 46.63 47.96
C ALA A 8 45.52 47.24 46.85
N THR A 9 45.58 46.68 45.69
CA THR A 9 44.63 46.98 44.57
C THR A 9 43.24 46.41 44.93
N ASP A 10 42.47 47.28 45.58
CA ASP A 10 41.00 47.07 45.73
C ASP A 10 40.36 47.12 44.37
N ARG A 11 40.18 45.93 43.69
CA ARG A 11 39.32 45.79 42.56
C ARG A 11 37.90 45.94 43.07
N ARG A 12 37.37 47.14 43.11
CA ARG A 12 35.95 47.43 43.22
C ARG A 12 35.25 46.63 42.14
N ARG A 13 34.61 45.52 42.52
CA ARG A 13 33.54 44.89 41.74
C ARG A 13 32.51 45.99 41.49
N ARG A 14 32.39 46.43 40.23
CA ARG A 14 31.27 47.23 39.80
C ARG A 14 30.01 46.41 40.08
N PRO A 15 29.05 46.92 40.88
CA PRO A 15 27.81 46.23 41.01
C PRO A 15 27.18 46.19 39.61
N ASP A 16 26.80 44.99 39.17
CA ASP A 16 26.04 44.83 37.93
C ASP A 16 24.84 45.74 38.00
N ALA A 17 24.81 46.74 37.16
CA ALA A 17 23.71 47.71 37.10
C ALA A 17 22.43 46.89 36.86
N PRO A 18 21.40 47.01 37.74
CA PRO A 18 20.18 46.27 37.54
C PRO A 18 19.64 46.61 36.16
N LEU A 19 19.42 45.60 35.32
CA LEU A 19 18.82 45.76 34.02
C LEU A 19 17.58 46.65 34.19
N GLY A 20 17.60 47.86 33.63
CA GLY A 20 16.58 48.86 33.88
C GLY A 20 15.19 48.23 33.64
N ALA A 21 14.29 48.39 34.60
CA ALA A 21 12.96 47.76 34.58
C ALA A 21 12.27 47.86 33.20
N GLY A 22 12.49 48.95 32.45
CA GLY A 22 11.98 49.16 31.09
C GLY A 22 12.53 48.13 30.09
N ARG A 23 13.80 47.69 30.19
CA ARG A 23 14.36 46.69 29.28
C ARG A 23 13.79 45.31 29.56
N TYR A 24 13.52 44.98 30.82
CA TYR A 24 12.84 43.75 31.21
C TYR A 24 11.43 43.70 30.69
N TRP A 25 10.63 44.76 30.88
CA TRP A 25 9.27 44.86 30.37
C TRP A 25 9.21 44.84 28.85
N PHE A 26 10.17 45.43 28.16
CA PHE A 26 10.27 45.39 26.70
C PHE A 26 10.54 43.97 26.18
N MET A 27 11.46 43.22 26.79
CA MET A 27 11.70 41.82 26.45
C MET A 27 10.47 40.95 26.71
N LEU A 28 9.81 41.13 27.83
CA LEU A 28 8.59 40.42 28.19
C LEU A 28 7.45 40.71 27.18
N PHE A 29 7.33 41.93 26.74
CA PHE A 29 6.39 42.35 25.70
C PHE A 29 6.69 41.67 24.36
N ILE A 30 7.94 41.62 23.92
CA ILE A 30 8.35 40.89 22.68
C ILE A 30 8.01 39.44 22.77
N ILE A 31 8.31 38.79 23.90
CA ILE A 31 7.99 37.37 24.11
C ILE A 31 6.49 37.13 24.06
N LEU A 32 5.69 38.01 24.68
CA LEU A 32 4.24 37.90 24.70
C LEU A 32 3.64 38.07 23.30
N VAL A 33 4.14 39.05 22.51
CA VAL A 33 3.74 39.24 21.11
C VAL A 33 4.10 38.03 20.26
N ALA A 34 5.33 37.48 20.42
CA ALA A 34 5.75 36.28 19.70
C ALA A 34 4.89 35.07 20.06
N LEU A 35 4.58 34.87 21.34
CA LEU A 35 3.71 33.81 21.80
C LEU A 35 2.28 33.96 21.24
N SER A 36 1.74 35.17 21.27
CA SER A 36 0.41 35.46 20.71
C SER A 36 0.36 35.20 19.21
N ALA A 37 1.41 35.58 18.47
CA ALA A 37 1.53 35.25 17.03
C ALA A 37 1.60 33.74 16.76
N LEU A 38 2.34 32.98 17.59
CA LEU A 38 2.37 31.51 17.50
C LEU A 38 1.00 30.89 17.77
N VAL A 39 0.33 31.32 18.84
CA VAL A 39 -1.01 30.81 19.17
C VAL A 39 -2.01 31.16 18.04
N GLY A 40 -1.99 32.40 17.56
CA GLY A 40 -2.80 32.79 16.39
C GLY A 40 -2.54 31.97 15.16
N ARG A 41 -1.26 31.64 14.89
CA ARG A 41 -0.87 30.75 13.76
C ARG A 41 -1.39 29.33 13.94
N VAL A 42 -1.29 28.79 15.16
CA VAL A 42 -1.82 27.45 15.45
C VAL A 42 -3.33 27.40 15.25
N VAL A 43 -4.05 28.37 15.79
CA VAL A 43 -5.52 28.47 15.60
C VAL A 43 -5.87 28.61 14.12
N TYR A 44 -5.17 29.46 13.39
CA TYR A 44 -5.37 29.62 11.94
C TYR A 44 -5.23 28.28 11.20
N LEU A 45 -4.14 27.56 11.45
CA LEU A 45 -3.88 26.26 10.80
C LEU A 45 -4.87 25.17 11.23
N GLN A 46 -5.33 25.20 12.48
CA GLN A 46 -6.24 24.15 12.99
C GLN A 46 -7.72 24.40 12.65
N VAL A 47 -8.12 25.64 12.49
CA VAL A 47 -9.54 25.98 12.27
C VAL A 47 -9.79 26.37 10.81
N ILE A 48 -8.98 27.26 10.25
CA ILE A 48 -9.21 27.83 8.92
C ILE A 48 -8.65 26.93 7.82
N ASP A 49 -7.40 26.51 7.94
CA ASP A 49 -6.71 25.73 6.91
C ASP A 49 -6.82 24.19 7.12
N ARG A 50 -7.59 23.76 8.12
CA ARG A 50 -7.69 22.33 8.45
C ARG A 50 -8.15 21.48 7.25
N SER A 51 -9.20 21.91 6.56
CA SER A 51 -9.75 21.19 5.41
C SER A 51 -8.76 21.15 4.23
N PHE A 52 -8.05 22.24 3.99
CA PHE A 52 -7.05 22.32 2.94
C PHE A 52 -5.86 21.40 3.24
N LEU A 53 -5.34 21.41 4.47
CA LEU A 53 -4.22 20.56 4.88
C LEU A 53 -4.60 19.08 4.89
N GLN A 54 -5.81 18.74 5.34
CA GLN A 54 -6.32 17.38 5.27
C GLN A 54 -6.46 16.91 3.83
N ASN A 55 -7.08 17.71 2.95
CA ASN A 55 -7.22 17.38 1.54
C ASN A 55 -5.87 17.19 0.82
N GLN A 56 -4.86 18.00 1.16
CA GLN A 56 -3.51 17.83 0.64
C GLN A 56 -2.82 16.55 1.15
N GLY A 57 -3.02 16.20 2.41
CA GLY A 57 -2.56 14.95 3.00
C GLY A 57 -3.25 13.76 2.34
N ASP A 58 -4.57 13.83 2.23
CA ASP A 58 -5.41 12.79 1.64
C ASP A 58 -5.11 12.58 0.16
N ALA A 59 -4.89 13.64 -0.62
CA ALA A 59 -4.51 13.54 -2.03
C ALA A 59 -3.21 12.77 -2.27
N ARG A 60 -2.31 12.72 -1.28
CA ARG A 60 -1.05 11.98 -1.38
C ARG A 60 -1.15 10.53 -0.95
N THR A 61 -2.04 10.21 -0.03
CA THR A 61 -2.14 8.91 0.64
C THR A 61 -3.39 8.13 0.25
N LEU A 62 -4.49 8.82 -0.06
CA LEU A 62 -5.72 8.18 -0.50
C LEU A 62 -5.65 7.80 -1.97
N ARG A 63 -5.97 6.55 -2.24
CA ARG A 63 -6.13 6.02 -3.59
C ARG A 63 -7.48 5.36 -3.73
N VAL A 64 -8.08 5.53 -4.89
CA VAL A 64 -9.23 4.74 -5.28
C VAL A 64 -8.70 3.51 -5.99
N GLU A 65 -8.96 2.35 -5.43
CA GLU A 65 -8.56 1.08 -5.98
C GLU A 65 -9.78 0.37 -6.55
N SER A 66 -9.62 -0.20 -7.73
CA SER A 66 -10.65 -1.01 -8.37
C SER A 66 -10.71 -2.38 -7.68
N ILE A 67 -11.91 -2.79 -7.29
CA ILE A 67 -12.18 -4.16 -6.83
C ILE A 67 -12.61 -4.96 -8.04
N GLY A 68 -11.89 -6.03 -8.36
CA GLY A 68 -12.28 -6.92 -9.44
C GLY A 68 -13.66 -7.52 -9.17
N ALA A 69 -14.56 -7.42 -10.15
CA ALA A 69 -15.80 -8.19 -10.12
C ALA A 69 -15.51 -9.61 -10.62
N HIS A 70 -16.20 -10.58 -10.05
CA HIS A 70 -16.19 -11.92 -10.62
C HIS A 70 -17.13 -11.98 -11.84
N ARG A 71 -16.80 -12.84 -12.77
CA ARG A 71 -17.59 -13.05 -13.99
C ARG A 71 -18.92 -13.70 -13.65
N GLY A 72 -20.00 -13.23 -14.27
CA GLY A 72 -21.35 -13.74 -14.08
C GLY A 72 -21.45 -15.26 -14.30
N MET A 73 -22.29 -15.94 -13.52
CA MET A 73 -22.51 -17.38 -13.62
C MET A 73 -23.35 -17.70 -14.90
N ILE A 74 -22.99 -18.80 -15.54
CA ILE A 74 -23.84 -19.41 -16.57
C ILE A 74 -24.50 -20.65 -15.96
N SER A 75 -25.80 -20.71 -15.97
CA SER A 75 -26.58 -21.85 -15.47
C SER A 75 -27.50 -22.41 -16.53
N ASP A 76 -27.91 -23.64 -16.36
CA ASP A 76 -28.96 -24.26 -17.16
C ASP A 76 -30.36 -23.79 -16.74
N ARG A 77 -31.43 -24.35 -17.37
CA ARG A 77 -32.84 -24.03 -17.06
C ARG A 77 -33.24 -24.42 -15.64
N ASN A 78 -32.54 -25.36 -15.01
CA ASN A 78 -32.83 -25.87 -13.67
C ASN A 78 -32.07 -25.08 -12.60
N GLY A 79 -31.14 -24.19 -13.02
CA GLY A 79 -30.26 -23.44 -12.14
C GLY A 79 -28.92 -24.13 -11.86
N ASP A 80 -28.64 -25.29 -12.48
CA ASP A 80 -27.38 -26.00 -12.32
C ASP A 80 -26.23 -25.20 -12.99
N PRO A 81 -25.12 -24.99 -12.31
CA PRO A 81 -24.03 -24.16 -12.82
C PRO A 81 -23.29 -24.87 -13.97
N LEU A 82 -23.23 -24.21 -15.12
CA LEU A 82 -22.43 -24.62 -16.28
C LEU A 82 -21.06 -23.93 -16.29
N ALA A 83 -21.00 -22.70 -15.79
CA ALA A 83 -19.74 -21.96 -15.59
C ALA A 83 -19.83 -21.05 -14.38
N ILE A 84 -18.87 -21.15 -13.46
CA ILE A 84 -18.78 -20.35 -12.23
C ILE A 84 -17.38 -19.79 -12.08
N SER A 85 -17.26 -18.64 -11.42
CA SER A 85 -15.96 -18.04 -11.04
C SER A 85 -15.62 -18.38 -9.60
N THR A 86 -14.47 -18.98 -9.37
CA THR A 86 -13.96 -19.34 -8.04
C THR A 86 -12.83 -18.42 -7.64
N PRO A 87 -12.76 -17.97 -6.38
CA PRO A 87 -11.67 -17.12 -5.92
C PRO A 87 -10.35 -17.89 -5.91
N VAL A 88 -9.32 -17.26 -6.43
CA VAL A 88 -7.92 -17.77 -6.48
C VAL A 88 -6.95 -16.66 -6.10
N ILE A 89 -5.72 -17.04 -5.78
CA ILE A 89 -4.67 -16.10 -5.41
C ILE A 89 -3.58 -16.14 -6.48
N THR A 90 -3.21 -14.98 -6.98
CA THR A 90 -2.04 -14.80 -7.83
C THR A 90 -0.90 -14.21 -7.00
N LEU A 91 0.23 -14.90 -6.96
CA LEU A 91 1.44 -14.46 -6.30
C LEU A 91 2.31 -13.71 -7.30
N TRP A 92 2.75 -12.54 -6.92
CA TRP A 92 3.66 -11.72 -7.70
C TRP A 92 4.78 -11.16 -6.82
N ALA A 93 5.88 -10.76 -7.41
CA ALA A 93 6.99 -10.18 -6.69
C ALA A 93 7.47 -8.89 -7.34
N ASN A 94 8.04 -8.02 -6.52
CA ASN A 94 8.91 -6.95 -6.96
C ASN A 94 10.37 -7.43 -6.86
N PRO A 95 11.05 -7.70 -7.98
CA PRO A 95 12.42 -8.21 -7.96
C PRO A 95 13.42 -7.30 -7.24
N GLN A 96 13.17 -5.99 -7.24
CA GLN A 96 14.05 -5.01 -6.58
C GLN A 96 13.92 -5.03 -5.05
N GLU A 97 12.81 -5.54 -4.53
CA GLU A 97 12.57 -5.67 -3.07
C GLU A 97 12.86 -7.08 -2.55
N LEU A 98 13.04 -8.06 -3.45
CA LEU A 98 13.34 -9.44 -3.05
C LEU A 98 14.72 -9.53 -2.39
N PRO A 99 14.84 -10.32 -1.31
CA PRO A 99 16.14 -10.60 -0.71
C PRO A 99 17.07 -11.28 -1.72
N GLN A 100 18.31 -10.80 -1.78
CA GLN A 100 19.35 -11.40 -2.62
C GLN A 100 20.05 -12.60 -1.96
N ASP A 101 19.57 -13.02 -0.79
CA ASP A 101 20.09 -14.17 -0.06
C ASP A 101 19.66 -15.49 -0.74
N PRO A 102 20.59 -16.33 -1.20
CA PRO A 102 20.29 -17.60 -1.85
C PRO A 102 19.46 -18.56 -1.01
N ILE A 103 19.60 -18.49 0.32
CA ILE A 103 18.83 -19.32 1.25
C ILE A 103 17.36 -18.96 1.18
N GLN A 104 17.06 -17.66 1.23
CA GLN A 104 15.67 -17.16 1.17
C GLN A 104 15.04 -17.43 -0.19
N GLN A 105 15.79 -17.26 -1.29
CA GLN A 105 15.32 -17.61 -2.63
C GLN A 105 15.05 -19.11 -2.78
N THR A 106 15.87 -19.97 -2.18
CA THR A 106 15.65 -21.43 -2.16
C THR A 106 14.38 -21.78 -1.36
N LEU A 107 14.14 -21.13 -0.22
CA LEU A 107 12.91 -21.31 0.56
C LEU A 107 11.67 -20.88 -0.23
N LEU A 108 11.75 -19.75 -0.95
CA LEU A 108 10.67 -19.29 -1.83
C LEU A 108 10.40 -20.29 -2.96
N ALA A 109 11.46 -20.78 -3.62
CA ALA A 109 11.35 -21.77 -4.69
C ALA A 109 10.68 -23.05 -4.20
N LYS A 110 11.06 -23.53 -3.01
CA LYS A 110 10.48 -24.72 -2.37
C LYS A 110 8.99 -24.51 -2.05
N ALA A 111 8.63 -23.35 -1.50
CA ALA A 111 7.24 -23.02 -1.19
C ALA A 111 6.38 -22.90 -2.46
N LEU A 112 6.93 -22.34 -3.54
CA LEU A 112 6.30 -22.25 -4.86
C LEU A 112 6.28 -23.59 -5.61
N LYS A 113 7.01 -24.62 -5.15
CA LYS A 113 7.23 -25.91 -5.84
C LYS A 113 7.80 -25.73 -7.25
N VAL A 114 8.80 -24.87 -7.38
CA VAL A 114 9.57 -24.61 -8.61
C VAL A 114 11.05 -24.88 -8.37
N ASP A 115 11.78 -25.12 -9.45
CA ASP A 115 13.23 -25.29 -9.38
C ASP A 115 13.91 -23.98 -8.96
N PRO A 116 14.79 -23.99 -7.91
CA PRO A 116 15.50 -22.81 -7.45
C PRO A 116 16.30 -22.10 -8.55
N GLN A 117 16.97 -22.84 -9.44
CA GLN A 117 17.74 -22.27 -10.53
C GLN A 117 16.85 -21.54 -11.55
N GLN A 118 15.67 -22.09 -11.84
CA GLN A 118 14.70 -21.45 -12.73
C GLN A 118 14.13 -20.17 -12.09
N LEU A 119 13.88 -20.18 -10.79
CA LEU A 119 13.41 -18.99 -10.08
C LEU A 119 14.46 -17.87 -10.10
N GLU A 120 15.71 -18.22 -9.77
CA GLU A 120 16.85 -17.28 -9.80
C GLU A 120 17.05 -16.66 -11.19
N ALA A 121 17.07 -17.49 -12.23
CA ALA A 121 17.17 -17.01 -13.63
C ALA A 121 16.01 -16.07 -14.02
N ARG A 122 14.80 -16.34 -13.51
CA ARG A 122 13.65 -15.45 -13.72
C ARG A 122 13.80 -14.13 -12.96
N ILE A 123 14.21 -14.16 -11.70
CA ILE A 123 14.47 -12.97 -10.90
C ILE A 123 15.53 -12.10 -11.59
N ALA A 124 16.63 -12.70 -12.03
CA ALA A 124 17.69 -12.00 -12.74
C ALA A 124 17.20 -11.33 -14.05
N ARG A 125 16.34 -12.03 -14.81
CA ARG A 125 15.77 -11.49 -16.06
C ARG A 125 14.88 -10.28 -15.83
N TYR A 126 14.17 -10.22 -14.69
CA TYR A 126 13.23 -9.16 -14.35
C TYR A 126 13.79 -8.18 -13.32
N SER A 127 15.12 -8.16 -13.09
CA SER A 127 15.78 -7.34 -12.07
C SER A 127 15.45 -5.84 -12.16
N ASP A 128 15.25 -5.33 -13.38
CA ASP A 128 14.94 -3.92 -13.64
C ASP A 128 13.45 -3.60 -13.61
N HIS A 129 12.60 -4.62 -13.36
CA HIS A 129 11.15 -4.45 -13.29
C HIS A 129 10.69 -4.40 -11.84
N GLU A 130 9.61 -3.66 -11.60
CA GLU A 130 8.96 -3.60 -10.28
C GLU A 130 7.92 -4.70 -10.08
N PHE A 131 7.65 -5.49 -11.13
CA PHE A 131 6.60 -6.50 -11.13
C PHE A 131 6.98 -7.72 -11.95
N MET A 132 6.82 -8.91 -11.32
CA MET A 132 6.84 -10.20 -12.01
C MET A 132 5.86 -11.17 -11.37
N TYR A 133 5.16 -11.95 -12.19
CA TYR A 133 4.35 -13.05 -11.67
C TYR A 133 5.25 -14.16 -11.16
N LEU A 134 5.02 -14.61 -9.91
CA LEU A 134 5.62 -15.85 -9.38
C LEU A 134 4.77 -17.04 -9.80
N ARG A 135 3.50 -17.02 -9.48
CA ARG A 135 2.54 -18.06 -9.88
C ARG A 135 1.12 -17.53 -9.88
N ARG A 136 0.37 -17.82 -10.95
CA ARG A 136 -1.01 -17.34 -11.10
C ARG A 136 -2.02 -18.41 -10.73
N GLN A 137 -3.20 -17.98 -10.34
CA GLN A 137 -4.40 -18.81 -10.15
C GLN A 137 -4.19 -19.98 -9.18
N LEU A 138 -3.51 -19.74 -8.06
CA LEU A 138 -3.36 -20.71 -6.98
C LEU A 138 -4.64 -20.77 -6.14
N THR A 139 -4.96 -21.96 -5.63
CA THR A 139 -5.94 -22.04 -4.55
C THR A 139 -5.42 -21.36 -3.30
N PRO A 140 -6.27 -20.80 -2.42
CA PRO A 140 -5.83 -20.19 -1.16
C PRO A 140 -4.94 -21.12 -0.32
N ALA A 141 -5.26 -22.41 -0.29
CA ALA A 141 -4.46 -23.42 0.40
C ALA A 141 -3.04 -23.59 -0.20
N ALA A 142 -2.90 -23.49 -1.52
CA ALA A 142 -1.61 -23.58 -2.20
C ALA A 142 -0.77 -22.31 -2.10
N ALA A 143 -1.40 -21.14 -1.94
CA ALA A 143 -0.71 -19.86 -1.76
C ALA A 143 -0.21 -19.66 -0.33
N LYS A 144 -0.91 -20.22 0.66
CA LYS A 144 -0.61 -20.05 2.08
C LYS A 144 0.86 -20.32 2.47
N PRO A 145 1.52 -21.42 2.05
CA PRO A 145 2.91 -21.67 2.43
C PRO A 145 3.89 -20.57 1.97
N VAL A 146 3.57 -19.88 0.86
CA VAL A 146 4.40 -18.78 0.36
C VAL A 146 4.13 -17.51 1.16
N LEU A 147 2.87 -17.24 1.49
CA LEU A 147 2.46 -16.07 2.27
C LEU A 147 2.95 -16.14 3.72
N ASP A 148 2.98 -17.34 4.31
CA ASP A 148 3.47 -17.57 5.67
C ASP A 148 4.98 -17.27 5.80
N LEU A 149 5.75 -17.27 4.70
CA LEU A 149 7.15 -16.85 4.70
C LEU A 149 7.31 -15.34 4.96
N GLN A 150 6.27 -14.54 4.78
CA GLN A 150 6.28 -13.08 4.94
C GLN A 150 7.50 -12.40 4.27
N MET A 151 7.92 -12.92 3.12
CA MET A 151 9.12 -12.48 2.43
C MET A 151 8.94 -11.07 1.85
N PRO A 152 9.85 -10.13 2.11
CA PRO A 152 9.84 -8.83 1.49
C PRO A 152 9.82 -8.94 -0.04
N GLY A 153 9.03 -8.09 -0.71
CA GLY A 153 8.92 -8.10 -2.16
C GLY A 153 8.01 -9.18 -2.73
N VAL A 154 7.40 -10.04 -1.91
CA VAL A 154 6.38 -11.02 -2.34
C VAL A 154 5.00 -10.55 -1.92
N TYR A 155 4.07 -10.54 -2.86
CA TYR A 155 2.72 -10.03 -2.68
C TYR A 155 1.68 -10.99 -3.24
N ALA A 156 0.48 -10.90 -2.69
CA ALA A 156 -0.69 -11.63 -3.15
C ALA A 156 -1.70 -10.68 -3.80
N ARG A 157 -2.39 -11.15 -4.81
CA ARG A 157 -3.52 -10.49 -5.43
C ARG A 157 -4.65 -11.47 -5.58
N ASP A 158 -5.84 -11.10 -5.14
CA ASP A 158 -7.04 -11.88 -5.35
C ASP A 158 -7.45 -11.78 -6.82
N GLU A 159 -7.67 -12.93 -7.44
CA GLU A 159 -8.16 -13.09 -8.80
C GLU A 159 -9.29 -14.12 -8.80
N TYR A 160 -9.93 -14.30 -9.94
CA TYR A 160 -10.94 -15.34 -10.13
C TYR A 160 -10.49 -16.29 -11.23
N LYS A 161 -10.85 -17.55 -11.08
CA LYS A 161 -10.66 -18.58 -12.09
C LYS A 161 -11.98 -19.17 -12.49
N ARG A 162 -12.22 -19.23 -13.79
CA ARG A 162 -13.41 -19.87 -14.35
C ARG A 162 -13.34 -21.37 -14.20
N TYR A 163 -14.43 -21.95 -13.71
CA TYR A 163 -14.58 -23.38 -13.54
C TYR A 163 -15.87 -23.84 -14.24
N TYR A 164 -15.81 -24.98 -14.90
CA TYR A 164 -16.87 -25.57 -15.72
C TYR A 164 -17.28 -26.91 -15.13
N PRO A 165 -18.30 -26.96 -14.25
CA PRO A 165 -18.71 -28.21 -13.58
C PRO A 165 -19.16 -29.30 -14.54
N ALA A 166 -19.85 -28.94 -15.62
CA ALA A 166 -20.33 -29.88 -16.62
C ALA A 166 -19.22 -30.48 -17.54
N GLY A 167 -17.98 -29.99 -17.41
CA GLY A 167 -16.86 -30.52 -18.16
C GLY A 167 -17.05 -30.54 -19.66
N GLU A 168 -16.71 -31.66 -20.29
CA GLU A 168 -16.72 -31.83 -21.74
C GLU A 168 -18.12 -31.78 -22.33
N VAL A 169 -19.17 -32.18 -21.58
CA VAL A 169 -20.55 -32.27 -22.06
C VAL A 169 -21.09 -30.90 -22.54
N ALA A 170 -20.74 -29.83 -21.84
CA ALA A 170 -21.16 -28.48 -22.16
C ALA A 170 -20.09 -27.64 -22.84
N ALA A 171 -18.87 -28.16 -22.99
CA ALA A 171 -17.68 -27.38 -23.39
C ALA A 171 -17.89 -26.65 -24.73
N GLN A 172 -18.46 -27.31 -25.74
CA GLN A 172 -18.68 -26.70 -27.05
C GLN A 172 -19.73 -25.58 -27.03
N LEU A 173 -20.76 -25.71 -26.20
CA LEU A 173 -21.77 -24.69 -26.05
C LEU A 173 -21.31 -23.54 -25.20
N VAL A 174 -20.79 -23.83 -24.02
CA VAL A 174 -20.36 -22.81 -23.04
C VAL A 174 -19.10 -22.10 -23.51
N GLY A 175 -18.15 -22.82 -24.11
CA GLY A 175 -16.87 -22.31 -24.50
C GLY A 175 -15.92 -22.16 -23.30
N VAL A 176 -14.85 -21.39 -23.50
CA VAL A 176 -13.79 -21.18 -22.48
C VAL A 176 -13.40 -19.73 -22.36
N THR A 177 -12.83 -19.37 -21.22
CA THR A 177 -12.18 -18.08 -21.01
C THR A 177 -10.65 -18.23 -21.03
N ASN A 178 -9.95 -17.15 -21.33
CA ASN A 178 -8.51 -17.08 -21.13
C ASN A 178 -8.14 -16.84 -19.65
N VAL A 179 -6.83 -16.76 -19.37
CA VAL A 179 -6.29 -16.51 -18.01
C VAL A 179 -6.74 -15.16 -17.42
N ASP A 180 -7.10 -14.22 -18.26
CA ASP A 180 -7.58 -12.88 -17.87
C ASP A 180 -9.12 -12.78 -17.83
N ASP A 181 -9.79 -13.93 -17.74
CA ASP A 181 -11.26 -14.08 -17.62
C ASP A 181 -12.06 -13.50 -18.80
N LYS A 182 -11.46 -13.45 -19.99
CA LYS A 182 -12.12 -13.03 -21.23
C LYS A 182 -12.58 -14.24 -22.01
N GLY A 183 -13.85 -14.24 -22.43
CA GLY A 183 -14.43 -15.28 -23.28
C GLY A 183 -13.69 -15.44 -24.60
N GLN A 184 -13.38 -16.69 -24.96
CA GLN A 184 -12.69 -17.03 -26.21
C GLN A 184 -13.59 -17.71 -27.21
N GLU A 185 -14.53 -18.52 -26.74
CA GLU A 185 -15.45 -19.33 -27.56
C GLU A 185 -16.82 -19.46 -26.92
N GLY A 186 -17.79 -19.96 -27.66
CA GLY A 186 -19.12 -20.32 -27.20
C GLY A 186 -19.91 -19.17 -26.56
N LEU A 187 -20.74 -19.50 -25.58
CA LEU A 187 -21.54 -18.52 -24.82
C LEU A 187 -20.65 -17.54 -24.06
N GLU A 188 -19.48 -17.99 -23.61
CA GLU A 188 -18.48 -17.11 -22.92
C GLU A 188 -18.04 -15.97 -23.81
N LEU A 189 -17.82 -16.20 -25.11
CA LEU A 189 -17.49 -15.16 -26.08
C LEU A 189 -18.74 -14.35 -26.49
N ALA A 190 -19.81 -15.02 -26.85
CA ALA A 190 -21.03 -14.38 -27.34
C ALA A 190 -21.61 -13.39 -26.32
N TYR A 191 -21.63 -13.77 -25.06
CA TYR A 191 -22.13 -12.95 -23.94
C TYR A 191 -21.03 -12.28 -23.11
N ASN A 192 -19.82 -12.20 -23.64
CA ASN A 192 -18.67 -11.67 -22.88
C ASN A 192 -18.98 -10.31 -22.23
N ARG A 193 -19.67 -9.42 -22.92
CA ARG A 193 -20.02 -8.08 -22.41
C ARG A 193 -20.95 -8.13 -21.19
N TYR A 194 -21.86 -9.10 -21.15
CA TYR A 194 -22.83 -9.25 -20.07
C TYR A 194 -22.24 -10.04 -18.89
N LEU A 195 -21.41 -11.03 -19.20
CA LEU A 195 -20.75 -11.86 -18.20
C LEU A 195 -19.59 -11.15 -17.50
N THR A 196 -18.95 -10.19 -18.17
CA THR A 196 -17.90 -9.40 -17.55
C THR A 196 -18.52 -8.48 -16.50
N GLY A 197 -18.22 -8.73 -15.23
CA GLY A 197 -18.76 -7.95 -14.14
C GLY A 197 -18.31 -6.49 -14.16
N GLN A 198 -19.02 -5.65 -13.46
CA GLN A 198 -18.66 -4.24 -13.26
C GLN A 198 -17.74 -4.11 -12.04
N PRO A 199 -16.50 -3.63 -12.23
CA PRO A 199 -15.57 -3.49 -11.11
C PRO A 199 -16.09 -2.46 -10.11
N GLY A 200 -16.00 -2.80 -8.84
CA GLY A 200 -16.26 -1.89 -7.74
C GLY A 200 -15.09 -0.94 -7.50
N LYS A 201 -15.29 0.00 -6.57
CA LYS A 201 -14.26 0.97 -6.16
C LYS A 201 -14.20 1.04 -4.65
N ARG A 202 -13.00 0.96 -4.10
CA ARG A 202 -12.75 1.20 -2.69
C ARG A 202 -11.72 2.30 -2.48
N ARG A 203 -11.87 3.02 -1.39
CA ARG A 203 -10.88 4.00 -0.97
C ARG A 203 -9.93 3.36 0.02
N VAL A 204 -8.65 3.41 -0.33
CA VAL A 204 -7.58 2.79 0.44
C VAL A 204 -6.52 3.82 0.81
N LEU A 205 -5.91 3.63 1.97
CA LEU A 205 -4.75 4.37 2.41
C LEU A 205 -3.51 3.59 2.01
N LYS A 206 -2.66 4.18 1.17
CA LYS A 206 -1.36 3.59 0.79
C LYS A 206 -0.21 4.40 1.37
N ASP A 207 0.85 3.71 1.75
CA ASP A 207 2.09 4.35 2.17
C ASP A 207 2.88 4.91 0.97
N ARG A 208 4.01 5.57 1.25
CA ARG A 208 4.89 6.12 0.21
C ARG A 208 5.43 5.06 -0.76
N LYS A 209 5.50 3.80 -0.31
CA LYS A 209 5.93 2.65 -1.13
C LYS A 209 4.78 1.96 -1.85
N GLY A 210 3.57 2.52 -1.82
CA GLY A 210 2.39 1.96 -2.47
C GLY A 210 1.74 0.79 -1.73
N ARG A 211 2.20 0.41 -0.54
CA ARG A 211 1.63 -0.69 0.25
C ARG A 211 0.33 -0.25 0.90
N LEU A 212 -0.64 -1.15 0.91
CA LEU A 212 -1.92 -0.96 1.57
C LEU A 212 -1.71 -0.86 3.10
N VAL A 213 -2.04 0.29 3.68
CA VAL A 213 -1.97 0.52 5.12
C VAL A 213 -3.32 0.22 5.77
N ARG A 214 -4.39 0.69 5.14
CA ARG A 214 -5.76 0.52 5.64
C ARG A 214 -6.77 0.59 4.53
N ASP A 215 -7.78 -0.25 4.62
CA ASP A 215 -9.02 -0.14 3.86
C ASP A 215 -9.95 0.82 4.59
N LEU A 216 -10.43 1.88 3.94
CA LEU A 216 -11.21 2.93 4.59
C LEU A 216 -12.70 2.70 4.41
N HIS A 217 -13.17 2.66 3.17
CA HIS A 217 -14.57 2.33 2.89
C HIS A 217 -14.78 1.98 1.42
N LEU A 218 -15.81 1.21 1.20
CA LEU A 218 -16.31 0.85 -0.11
C LEU A 218 -17.04 2.06 -0.72
N ILE A 219 -16.67 2.46 -1.94
CA ILE A 219 -17.32 3.53 -2.68
C ILE A 219 -18.43 2.94 -3.55
N GLU A 220 -18.10 1.86 -4.24
CA GLU A 220 -18.99 1.19 -5.18
C GLU A 220 -18.75 -0.32 -5.08
N GLU A 221 -19.81 -1.09 -4.90
CA GLU A 221 -19.73 -2.54 -4.82
C GLU A 221 -19.48 -3.14 -6.20
N ALA A 222 -18.61 -4.15 -6.26
CA ALA A 222 -18.41 -4.90 -7.50
C ALA A 222 -19.66 -5.74 -7.81
N LYS A 223 -20.16 -5.66 -9.04
CA LYS A 223 -21.32 -6.41 -9.50
C LYS A 223 -20.85 -7.46 -10.52
N PRO A 224 -21.27 -8.72 -10.35
CA PRO A 224 -21.01 -9.78 -11.32
C PRO A 224 -21.74 -9.59 -12.63
#